data_73cc062697264258e662994f1dc709e9
#
_entry.id   73cc062697264258e662994f1dc709e9
#
_cell.length_a   1.000
_cell.length_b   1.000
_cell.length_c   1.000
_cell.angle_alpha   90.00
_cell.angle_beta   90.00
_cell.angle_gamma   90.00
#
_symmetry.space_group_name_H-M   'P 1'
#
loop_
_entity.id
_entity.type
_entity.pdbx_description
1 polymer ?
#
loop_
_entity_poly.entity_id
_entity_poly.type
_entity_poly.pdbx_seq_one_letter_code
_entity_poly.pdbx_strand_id
1 'polypeptide(L)'
;MNQTLTHQPAALHQFVSRLETLVAAGGEAQPGFWETLGEAMRELVATDDWLPDSMAVPHPEYYQQYCLYADPQDRFSVVSFVWGPGQATPIHDHTVWGVIGML
;
A
#
# COMPACT_ATOMS: atom_id res chain seq x y z
N MET A 1 -5.67 14.42 -6.07
CA MET A 1 -5.05 13.70 -5.64
C MET A 1 -4.75 12.44 -6.42
N ASN A 2 -5.60 11.84 -7.03
CA ASN A 2 -5.40 10.44 -7.10
C ASN A 2 -5.18 9.96 -8.49
N GLN A 3 -4.00 9.44 -8.71
CA GLN A 3 -3.72 8.63 -9.87
C GLN A 3 -3.87 7.18 -9.46
N THR A 4 -4.42 6.37 -10.35
CA THR A 4 -4.51 4.94 -10.17
C THR A 4 -3.51 4.27 -11.10
N LEU A 5 -2.76 3.31 -10.59
CA LEU A 5 -1.81 2.57 -11.38
C LEU A 5 -2.55 1.68 -12.37
N THR A 6 -2.25 1.84 -13.67
CA THR A 6 -2.90 1.09 -14.73
C THR A 6 -2.15 -0.18 -15.11
N HIS A 7 -0.90 -0.30 -14.68
CA HIS A 7 -0.06 -1.45 -14.96
C HIS A 7 0.67 -1.85 -13.69
N GLN A 8 0.54 -3.10 -13.28
CA GLN A 8 1.05 -3.58 -12.01
C GLN A 8 2.48 -4.13 -12.17
N PRO A 9 3.50 -3.50 -11.55
CA PRO A 9 4.85 -4.06 -11.55
C PRO A 9 4.89 -5.44 -10.88
N ALA A 10 5.87 -6.26 -11.25
CA ALA A 10 5.97 -7.63 -10.75
C ALA A 10 6.00 -7.72 -9.22
N ALA A 11 6.77 -6.84 -8.57
CA ALA A 11 6.87 -6.85 -7.11
C ALA A 11 5.52 -6.54 -6.45
N LEU A 12 4.80 -5.56 -6.99
CA LEU A 12 3.47 -5.21 -6.49
C LEU A 12 2.48 -6.35 -6.75
N HIS A 13 2.55 -6.98 -7.93
CA HIS A 13 1.69 -8.10 -8.27
C HIS A 13 1.88 -9.26 -7.29
N GLN A 14 3.11 -9.58 -6.94
CA GLN A 14 3.40 -10.64 -5.96
C GLN A 14 2.84 -10.29 -4.60
N PHE A 15 2.99 -9.05 -4.17
CA PHE A 15 2.45 -8.59 -2.90
C PHE A 15 0.93 -8.70 -2.87
N VAL A 16 0.27 -8.21 -3.91
CA VAL A 16 -1.20 -8.26 -4.02
C VAL A 16 -1.69 -9.69 -4.03
N SER A 17 -1.03 -10.60 -4.77
CA SER A 17 -1.41 -12.00 -4.82
C SER A 17 -1.33 -12.67 -3.44
N ARG A 18 -0.28 -12.38 -2.68
CA ARG A 18 -0.14 -12.89 -1.32
C ARG A 18 -1.23 -12.34 -0.41
N LEU A 19 -1.53 -11.06 -0.53
CA LEU A 19 -2.58 -10.43 0.27
C LEU A 19 -3.95 -10.99 -0.07
N GLU A 20 -4.25 -11.21 -1.36
CA GLU A 20 -5.51 -11.84 -1.77
C GLU A 20 -5.67 -13.22 -1.15
N THR A 21 -4.61 -14.01 -1.14
CA THR A 21 -4.62 -15.34 -0.54
C THR A 21 -4.89 -15.26 0.96
N LEU A 22 -4.23 -14.35 1.65
CA LEU A 22 -4.41 -14.17 3.09
C LEU A 22 -5.83 -13.72 3.43
N VAL A 23 -6.39 -12.81 2.67
CA VAL A 23 -7.75 -12.32 2.89
C VAL A 23 -8.78 -13.40 2.60
N ALA A 24 -8.58 -14.16 1.52
CA ALA A 24 -9.49 -15.26 1.15
C ALA A 24 -9.48 -16.39 2.19
N ALA A 25 -8.36 -16.56 2.91
CA ALA A 25 -8.23 -17.60 3.94
C ALA A 25 -8.82 -17.19 5.28
N GLY A 26 -9.38 -16.00 5.41
CA GLY A 26 -10.01 -15.55 6.65
C GLY A 26 -9.50 -14.19 7.15
N GLY A 27 -8.50 -13.62 6.48
CA GLY A 27 -7.98 -12.30 6.80
C GLY A 27 -7.33 -12.23 8.17
N GLU A 28 -7.56 -11.12 8.85
CA GLU A 28 -6.91 -10.82 10.13
C GLU A 28 -7.27 -11.79 11.25
N ALA A 29 -8.35 -12.55 11.09
CA ALA A 29 -8.74 -13.56 12.07
C ALA A 29 -7.89 -14.84 12.00
N GLN A 30 -7.11 -15.02 10.93
CA GLN A 30 -6.28 -16.21 10.76
C GLN A 30 -4.99 -16.09 11.56
N PRO A 31 -4.57 -17.17 12.25
CA PRO A 31 -3.25 -17.20 12.87
C PRO A 31 -2.15 -16.95 11.84
N GLY A 32 -1.17 -16.14 12.19
CA GLY A 32 -0.05 -15.85 11.31
C GLY A 32 -0.32 -14.81 10.23
N PHE A 33 -1.52 -14.25 10.16
CA PHE A 33 -1.86 -13.23 9.16
C PHE A 33 -0.89 -12.04 9.22
N TRP A 34 -0.68 -11.48 10.39
CA TRP A 34 0.16 -10.29 10.55
C TRP A 34 1.63 -10.58 10.25
N GLU A 35 2.12 -11.73 10.65
CA GLU A 35 3.50 -12.13 10.39
C GLU A 35 3.74 -12.29 8.89
N THR A 36 2.84 -12.98 8.20
CA THR A 36 2.97 -13.21 6.77
C THR A 36 2.82 -11.90 5.99
N LEU A 37 1.87 -11.06 6.37
CA LEU A 37 1.68 -9.76 5.73
C LEU A 37 2.89 -8.85 5.97
N GLY A 38 3.45 -8.87 7.18
CA GLY A 38 4.65 -8.12 7.50
C GLY A 38 5.84 -8.54 6.65
N GLU A 39 6.01 -9.84 6.43
CA GLU A 39 7.07 -10.35 5.55
C GLU A 39 6.86 -9.89 4.11
N ALA A 40 5.62 -9.97 3.61
CA ALA A 40 5.29 -9.52 2.26
C ALA A 40 5.60 -8.03 2.10
N MET A 41 5.25 -7.22 3.10
CA MET A 41 5.52 -5.79 3.08
C MET A 41 7.03 -5.51 3.11
N ARG A 42 7.79 -6.23 3.94
CA ARG A 42 9.25 -6.05 4.00
C ARG A 42 9.90 -6.37 2.65
N GLU A 43 9.43 -7.39 1.96
CA GLU A 43 9.94 -7.72 0.63
C GLU A 43 9.58 -6.63 -0.38
N LEU A 44 8.36 -6.11 -0.31
CA LEU A 44 7.91 -5.06 -1.23
C LEU A 44 8.74 -3.78 -1.07
N VAL A 45 9.00 -3.36 0.15
CA VAL A 45 9.71 -2.10 0.41
C VAL A 45 11.22 -2.26 0.45
N ALA A 46 11.74 -3.46 0.23
CA ALA A 46 13.19 -3.70 0.19
C ALA A 46 13.86 -2.97 -0.97
N THR A 47 13.11 -2.72 -2.04
CA THR A 47 13.56 -1.91 -3.18
C THR A 47 12.44 -0.94 -3.54
N ASP A 48 12.78 0.14 -4.23
CA ASP A 48 11.80 1.13 -4.68
C ASP A 48 11.72 1.24 -6.20
N ASP A 49 12.40 0.37 -6.92
CA ASP A 49 12.48 0.42 -8.37
C ASP A 49 11.19 -0.01 -9.09
N TRP A 50 10.28 -0.61 -8.36
CA TRP A 50 8.98 -1.03 -8.91
C TRP A 50 7.93 0.09 -8.89
N LEU A 51 8.11 1.12 -8.08
CA LEU A 51 7.15 2.23 -7.99
C LEU A 51 7.46 3.24 -9.10
N PRO A 52 6.48 3.57 -9.97
CA PRO A 52 6.71 4.58 -11.00
C PRO A 52 7.07 5.93 -10.37
N ASP A 53 8.02 6.63 -10.98
CA ASP A 53 8.44 7.95 -10.50
C ASP A 53 7.26 8.91 -10.40
N SER A 54 6.30 8.82 -11.31
CA SER A 54 5.12 9.67 -11.29
C SER A 54 4.26 9.47 -10.05
N MET A 55 4.39 8.32 -9.38
CA MET A 55 3.65 8.01 -8.15
C MET A 55 4.50 8.16 -6.89
N ALA A 56 5.67 8.76 -7.04
CA ALA A 56 6.56 9.08 -5.92
C ALA A 56 6.83 10.58 -5.81
N VAL A 57 6.12 11.40 -6.60
CA VAL A 57 6.34 12.85 -6.65
C VAL A 57 5.51 13.54 -5.58
N PRO A 58 6.13 14.33 -4.68
CA PRO A 58 5.36 15.09 -3.71
C PRO A 58 4.66 16.28 -4.36
N HIS A 59 3.54 16.67 -3.78
CA HIS A 59 2.88 17.93 -4.14
C HIS A 59 3.57 19.08 -3.37
N PRO A 60 3.66 20.27 -3.95
CA PRO A 60 4.33 21.38 -3.26
C PRO A 60 3.62 21.88 -2.00
N GLU A 61 2.31 21.65 -1.86
CA GLU A 61 1.55 22.21 -0.74
C GLU A 61 1.02 21.18 0.24
N TYR A 62 0.72 19.95 -0.21
CA TYR A 62 0.14 18.92 0.65
C TYR A 62 0.64 17.54 0.25
N TYR A 63 0.44 16.55 1.12
CA TYR A 63 0.85 15.19 0.81
C TYR A 63 0.01 14.62 -0.35
N GLN A 64 0.60 13.71 -1.11
CA GLN A 64 -0.07 13.04 -2.21
C GLN A 64 -0.44 11.62 -1.83
N GLN A 65 -1.49 11.14 -2.46
CA GLN A 65 -1.97 9.78 -2.29
C GLN A 65 -2.21 9.15 -3.64
N TYR A 66 -1.64 7.98 -3.88
CA TYR A 66 -1.77 7.27 -5.13
C TYR A 66 -2.33 5.88 -4.86
N CYS A 67 -3.38 5.50 -5.60
CA CYS A 67 -3.94 4.15 -5.49
C CYS A 67 -3.11 3.21 -6.35
N LEU A 68 -2.44 2.25 -5.73
CA LEU A 68 -1.64 1.26 -6.43
C LEU A 68 -2.48 0.04 -6.82
N TYR A 69 -3.45 -0.30 -5.99
CA TYR A 69 -4.37 -1.41 -6.27
C TYR A 69 -5.62 -1.27 -5.42
N ALA A 70 -6.76 -1.51 -6.03
CA ALA A 70 -8.05 -1.57 -5.33
C ALA A 70 -8.67 -2.94 -5.61
N ASP A 71 -8.96 -3.68 -4.53
CA ASP A 71 -9.57 -5.00 -4.67
C ASP A 71 -10.98 -4.87 -5.27
N PRO A 72 -11.30 -5.62 -6.34
CA PRO A 72 -12.64 -5.58 -6.93
C PRO A 72 -13.77 -5.94 -5.96
N GLN A 73 -13.48 -6.65 -4.88
CA GLN A 73 -14.45 -7.03 -3.87
C GLN A 73 -14.43 -6.10 -2.65
N ASP A 74 -13.71 -4.98 -2.73
CA ASP A 74 -13.63 -3.97 -1.67
C ASP A 74 -13.12 -4.52 -0.33
N ARG A 75 -12.26 -5.53 -0.35
CA ARG A 75 -11.72 -6.12 0.88
C ARG A 75 -10.49 -5.37 1.37
N PHE A 76 -9.73 -4.75 0.46
CA PHE A 76 -8.51 -4.00 0.80
C PHE A 76 -8.11 -3.10 -0.36
N SER A 77 -7.20 -2.18 -0.07
CA SER A 77 -6.53 -1.40 -1.11
C SER A 77 -5.05 -1.23 -0.75
N VAL A 78 -4.25 -0.94 -1.75
CA VAL A 78 -2.82 -0.64 -1.59
C VAL A 78 -2.60 0.79 -2.07
N VAL A 79 -2.06 1.62 -1.20
CA VAL A 79 -1.95 3.05 -1.44
C VAL A 79 -0.53 3.52 -1.12
N SER A 80 -0.01 4.41 -1.95
CA SER A 80 1.24 5.10 -1.69
C SER A 80 0.94 6.49 -1.19
N PHE A 81 1.55 6.89 -0.07
CA PHE A 81 1.50 8.25 0.46
C PHE A 81 2.85 8.91 0.27
N VAL A 82 2.86 10.11 -0.27
CA VAL A 82 4.10 10.86 -0.50
C VAL A 82 3.99 12.21 0.20
N TRP A 83 4.90 12.45 1.15
CA TRP A 83 4.99 13.72 1.86
C TRP A 83 6.23 14.48 1.38
N GLY A 84 6.03 15.74 0.99
CA GLY A 84 7.14 16.67 0.76
C GLY A 84 7.61 17.25 2.10
N PRO A 85 8.73 18.00 2.08
CA PRO A 85 9.25 18.61 3.31
C PRO A 85 8.21 19.45 4.03
N GLY A 86 8.06 19.23 5.33
CA GLY A 86 7.13 19.97 6.19
C GLY A 86 5.67 19.59 6.05
N GLN A 87 5.33 18.63 5.20
CA GLN A 87 3.95 18.20 5.03
C GLN A 87 3.58 17.16 6.08
N ALA A 88 2.30 17.13 6.43
CA ALA A 88 1.75 16.17 7.39
C ALA A 88 0.28 15.96 7.10
N THR A 89 -0.27 14.88 7.65
CA THR A 89 -1.71 14.66 7.63
C THR A 89 -2.33 15.20 8.92
N PRO A 90 -3.61 15.64 8.88
CA PRO A 90 -4.35 15.89 10.12
C PRO A 90 -4.41 14.63 10.96
N ILE A 91 -4.53 14.81 12.28
CA ILE A 91 -4.75 13.68 13.18
C ILE A 91 -6.12 13.07 12.84
N HIS A 92 -6.14 11.77 12.65
CA HIS A 92 -7.37 11.06 12.27
C HIS A 92 -7.34 9.66 12.85
N ASP A 93 -8.50 9.01 12.83
CA ASP A 93 -8.69 7.67 13.36
C ASP A 93 -8.88 6.67 12.22
N HIS A 94 -8.20 5.52 12.31
CA HIS A 94 -8.37 4.44 11.35
C HIS A 94 -9.36 3.42 11.91
N THR A 95 -10.52 3.31 11.29
CA THR A 95 -11.55 2.39 11.75
C THR A 95 -11.38 0.98 11.18
N VAL A 96 -10.38 0.77 10.33
CA VAL A 96 -10.05 -0.51 9.72
C VAL A 96 -8.57 -0.81 9.93
N TRP A 97 -8.19 -2.08 9.77
CA TRP A 97 -6.78 -2.43 9.91
C TRP A 97 -5.95 -1.87 8.75
N GLY A 98 -4.68 -1.72 9.02
CA GLY A 98 -3.73 -1.30 7.99
C GLY A 98 -2.32 -1.69 8.36
N VAL A 99 -1.46 -1.78 7.35
CA VAL A 99 -0.04 -2.03 7.51
C VAL A 99 0.70 -1.01 6.65
N ILE A 100 1.73 -0.41 7.22
CA ILE A 100 2.51 0.63 6.56
C ILE A 100 3.95 0.17 6.42
N GLY A 101 4.48 0.29 5.19
CA GLY A 101 5.89 0.10 4.92
C GLY A 101 6.47 1.41 4.39
N MET A 102 7.75 1.62 4.63
CA MET A 102 8.46 2.83 4.17
C MET A 102 9.49 2.48 3.12
N LEU A 103 9.49 3.24 2.04
CA LEU A 103 10.50 3.13 0.99
C LEU A 103 11.64 4.11 1.22
#